data_990fe388190eb4d3024ad9762838cef3
#
_entry.id   990fe388190eb4d3024ad9762838cef3
#
_cell.length_a   1.000
_cell.length_b   1.000
_cell.length_c   1.000
_cell.angle_alpha   90.00
_cell.angle_beta   90.00
_cell.angle_gamma   90.00
#
_symmetry.space_group_name_H-M   'P 1'
#
loop_
_entity.id
_entity.type
_entity.pdbx_description
1 polymer ?
#
loop_
_entity_poly.entity_id
_entity_poly.type
_entity_poly.pdbx_seq_one_letter_code
_entity_poly.pdbx_strand_id
1 'polypeptide(L)'
;FRGRAMEEIVDRLLVRFGCEILSIIPGRVSTEVDARLSFDTAATVARGERLIELYQAQGIHSDRVLIKVASTWEGIKAAEQLERKGIRTNLTLLFAFCQAVACGQAKVQLISPFVGRIYDWYKKNAGAAWVEADNALANDPGVKSVAQIYNYYKKFDIQTEVMGASFRNVGQITAL
;
A
#
# COMPACT_ATOMS: atom_id res chain seq x y z
N PHE A 1 -19.32 14.82 -17.19
CA PHE A 1 -19.51 14.66 -15.71
C PHE A 1 -20.70 15.44 -15.12
N ARG A 2 -21.44 16.23 -15.93
CA ARG A 2 -22.62 16.97 -15.43
C ARG A 2 -23.67 15.98 -14.88
N GLY A 3 -24.15 16.22 -13.65
CA GLY A 3 -25.20 15.41 -13.00
C GLY A 3 -24.73 14.13 -12.29
N ARG A 4 -23.41 13.84 -12.23
CA ARG A 4 -22.86 12.71 -11.50
C ARG A 4 -22.51 13.10 -10.06
N ALA A 5 -22.59 12.13 -9.15
CA ALA A 5 -22.10 12.30 -7.79
C ALA A 5 -20.59 12.55 -7.78
N MET A 6 -20.11 13.37 -6.84
CA MET A 6 -18.71 13.74 -6.71
C MET A 6 -17.80 12.50 -6.62
N GLU A 7 -18.20 11.49 -5.88
CA GLU A 7 -17.47 10.25 -5.69
C GLU A 7 -17.27 9.48 -7.02
N GLU A 8 -18.31 9.44 -7.87
CA GLU A 8 -18.20 8.82 -9.19
C GLU A 8 -17.24 9.59 -10.12
N ILE A 9 -17.23 10.92 -10.00
CA ILE A 9 -16.31 11.77 -10.77
C ILE A 9 -14.86 11.46 -10.35
N VAL A 10 -14.61 11.39 -9.04
CA VAL A 10 -13.28 11.11 -8.49
C VAL A 10 -12.81 9.72 -8.93
N ASP A 11 -13.63 8.69 -8.81
CA ASP A 11 -13.28 7.33 -9.22
C ASP A 11 -12.89 7.27 -10.71
N ARG A 12 -13.70 7.89 -11.58
CA ARG A 12 -13.41 7.94 -13.02
C ARG A 12 -12.13 8.71 -13.35
N LEU A 13 -11.85 9.78 -12.59
CA LEU A 13 -10.63 10.56 -12.76
C LEU A 13 -9.40 9.72 -12.36
N LEU A 14 -9.44 9.05 -11.21
CA LEU A 14 -8.38 8.16 -10.75
C LEU A 14 -8.12 7.03 -11.75
N VAL A 15 -9.18 6.38 -12.24
CA VAL A 15 -9.07 5.32 -13.26
C VAL A 15 -8.48 5.87 -14.56
N ARG A 16 -8.87 7.07 -14.99
CA ARG A 16 -8.29 7.69 -16.19
C ARG A 16 -6.79 7.93 -16.04
N PHE A 17 -6.34 8.48 -14.92
CA PHE A 17 -4.91 8.61 -14.63
C PHE A 17 -4.20 7.25 -14.62
N GLY A 18 -4.81 6.24 -13.99
CA GLY A 18 -4.26 4.89 -13.99
C GLY A 18 -4.11 4.30 -15.39
N CYS A 19 -5.09 4.50 -16.28
CA CYS A 19 -5.01 4.07 -17.69
C CYS A 19 -3.87 4.77 -18.44
N GLU A 20 -3.71 6.10 -18.26
CA GLU A 20 -2.61 6.84 -18.88
C GLU A 20 -1.24 6.32 -18.40
N ILE A 21 -1.08 6.07 -17.10
CA ILE A 21 0.15 5.48 -16.55
C ILE A 21 0.40 4.09 -17.16
N LEU A 22 -0.62 3.24 -17.24
CA LEU A 22 -0.52 1.88 -17.77
C LEU A 22 -0.19 1.83 -19.27
N SER A 23 -0.46 2.91 -20.02
CA SER A 23 -0.03 3.03 -21.42
C SER A 23 1.47 3.26 -21.56
N ILE A 24 2.15 3.73 -20.50
CA ILE A 24 3.57 4.07 -20.47
C ILE A 24 4.40 2.94 -19.84
N ILE A 25 3.90 2.33 -18.75
CA ILE A 25 4.64 1.32 -17.98
C ILE A 25 4.20 -0.10 -18.33
N PRO A 26 5.11 -1.09 -18.35
CA PRO A 26 4.74 -2.49 -18.56
C PRO A 26 4.16 -3.17 -17.31
N GLY A 27 4.31 -2.57 -16.12
CA GLY A 27 3.94 -3.11 -14.82
C GLY A 27 2.49 -2.85 -14.41
N ARG A 28 2.28 -2.78 -13.10
CA ARG A 28 0.98 -2.56 -12.46
C ARG A 28 0.86 -1.13 -11.93
N VAL A 29 -0.37 -0.64 -11.83
CA VAL A 29 -0.69 0.62 -11.15
C VAL A 29 -1.48 0.35 -9.87
N SER A 30 -1.27 1.15 -8.83
CA SER A 30 -2.09 1.14 -7.62
C SER A 30 -3.09 2.28 -7.65
N THR A 31 -4.37 1.97 -7.45
CA THR A 31 -5.44 2.97 -7.32
C THR A 31 -6.07 2.84 -5.94
N GLU A 32 -6.00 3.91 -5.16
CA GLU A 32 -6.40 3.92 -3.76
C GLU A 32 -7.90 4.18 -3.61
N VAL A 33 -8.55 3.40 -2.74
CA VAL A 33 -9.93 3.67 -2.30
C VAL A 33 -9.95 4.91 -1.42
N ASP A 34 -11.11 5.56 -1.34
CA ASP A 34 -11.29 6.76 -0.52
C ASP A 34 -10.87 6.48 0.95
N ALA A 35 -9.97 7.31 1.48
CA ALA A 35 -9.46 7.19 2.84
C ALA A 35 -10.56 7.25 3.93
N ARG A 36 -11.69 7.87 3.64
CA ARG A 36 -12.85 7.92 4.53
C ARG A 36 -13.47 6.55 4.78
N LEU A 37 -13.19 5.56 3.93
CA LEU A 37 -13.65 4.18 4.05
C LEU A 37 -12.73 3.29 4.87
N SER A 38 -11.62 3.82 5.41
CA SER A 38 -10.55 3.05 6.06
C SER A 38 -11.03 2.18 7.24
N PHE A 39 -12.17 2.50 7.84
CA PHE A 39 -12.78 1.76 8.96
C PHE A 39 -14.12 1.11 8.59
N ASP A 40 -14.43 0.99 7.29
CA ASP A 40 -15.63 0.32 6.78
C ASP A 40 -15.22 -0.76 5.76
N THR A 41 -15.21 -2.00 6.23
CA THR A 41 -14.84 -3.16 5.41
C THR A 41 -15.75 -3.31 4.20
N ALA A 42 -17.07 -3.22 4.38
CA ALA A 42 -18.04 -3.46 3.32
C ALA A 42 -17.97 -2.39 2.22
N ALA A 43 -17.90 -1.12 2.63
CA ALA A 43 -17.77 0.00 1.71
C ALA A 43 -16.42 -0.02 0.96
N THR A 44 -15.32 -0.42 1.64
CA THR A 44 -14.00 -0.60 1.02
C THR A 44 -14.02 -1.69 -0.05
N VAL A 45 -14.64 -2.84 0.22
CA VAL A 45 -14.80 -3.93 -0.77
C VAL A 45 -15.59 -3.45 -1.97
N ALA A 46 -16.77 -2.87 -1.75
CA ALA A 46 -17.63 -2.38 -2.83
C ALA A 46 -16.92 -1.32 -3.70
N ARG A 47 -16.14 -0.42 -3.08
CA ARG A 47 -15.36 0.58 -3.82
C ARG A 47 -14.22 -0.05 -4.63
N GLY A 48 -13.51 -1.04 -4.07
CA GLY A 48 -12.48 -1.80 -4.77
C GLY A 48 -13.01 -2.50 -6.00
N GLU A 49 -14.14 -3.20 -5.88
CA GLU A 49 -14.83 -3.86 -6.99
C GLU A 49 -15.24 -2.84 -8.06
N ARG A 50 -15.81 -1.72 -7.65
CA ARG A 50 -16.21 -0.64 -8.56
C ARG A 50 -15.05 -0.07 -9.36
N LEU A 51 -13.89 0.15 -8.73
CA LEU A 51 -12.69 0.62 -9.44
C LEU A 51 -12.23 -0.38 -10.48
N ILE A 52 -12.22 -1.68 -10.19
CA ILE A 52 -11.88 -2.73 -11.16
C ILE A 52 -12.85 -2.75 -12.34
N GLU A 53 -14.17 -2.65 -12.11
CA GLU A 53 -15.16 -2.53 -13.19
C GLU A 53 -14.89 -1.34 -14.10
N LEU A 54 -14.51 -0.20 -13.53
CA LEU A 54 -14.19 1.00 -14.30
C LEU A 54 -12.92 0.83 -15.16
N TYR A 55 -11.90 0.11 -14.66
CA TYR A 55 -10.72 -0.25 -15.44
C TYR A 55 -11.04 -1.22 -16.57
N GLN A 56 -11.85 -2.26 -16.29
CA GLN A 56 -12.29 -3.23 -17.30
C GLN A 56 -13.11 -2.57 -18.40
N ALA A 57 -13.95 -1.59 -18.06
CA ALA A 57 -14.71 -0.80 -19.05
C ALA A 57 -13.80 0.07 -19.95
N GLN A 58 -12.53 0.29 -19.56
CA GLN A 58 -11.50 0.94 -20.39
C GLN A 58 -10.58 -0.07 -21.10
N GLY A 59 -10.91 -1.38 -21.07
CA GLY A 59 -10.10 -2.44 -21.67
C GLY A 59 -8.84 -2.82 -20.88
N ILE A 60 -8.71 -2.40 -19.62
CA ILE A 60 -7.58 -2.76 -18.76
C ILE A 60 -7.92 -4.05 -17.99
N HIS A 61 -7.04 -5.04 -18.09
CA HIS A 61 -7.19 -6.29 -17.36
C HIS A 61 -6.87 -6.10 -15.85
N SER A 62 -7.60 -6.79 -14.98
CA SER A 62 -7.51 -6.62 -13.52
C SER A 62 -6.12 -6.96 -12.93
N ASP A 63 -5.34 -7.82 -13.59
CA ASP A 63 -3.97 -8.17 -13.17
C ASP A 63 -2.98 -7.00 -13.30
N ARG A 64 -3.32 -5.96 -14.06
CA ARG A 64 -2.55 -4.73 -14.20
C ARG A 64 -2.86 -3.69 -13.11
N VAL A 65 -3.81 -3.98 -12.21
CA VAL A 65 -4.28 -3.03 -11.20
C VAL A 65 -4.18 -3.63 -9.80
N LEU A 66 -3.64 -2.84 -8.87
CA LEU A 66 -3.69 -3.12 -7.43
C LEU A 66 -4.66 -2.12 -6.78
N ILE A 67 -5.65 -2.62 -6.09
CA ILE A 67 -6.51 -1.77 -5.26
C ILE A 67 -5.75 -1.43 -3.98
N LYS A 68 -5.45 -0.13 -3.79
CA LYS A 68 -4.68 0.32 -2.64
C LYS A 68 -5.61 0.65 -1.48
N VAL A 69 -5.35 0.05 -0.31
CA VAL A 69 -6.21 0.08 0.88
C VAL A 69 -5.37 0.40 2.11
N ALA A 70 -5.88 1.21 3.03
CA ALA A 70 -5.22 1.47 4.32
C ALA A 70 -5.14 0.19 5.16
N SER A 71 -3.99 -0.05 5.82
CA SER A 71 -3.74 -1.21 6.68
C SER A 71 -4.36 -1.08 8.08
N THR A 72 -5.60 -0.58 8.16
CA THR A 72 -6.45 -0.72 9.33
C THR A 72 -6.90 -2.17 9.46
N TRP A 73 -7.46 -2.58 10.60
CA TRP A 73 -8.02 -3.92 10.74
C TRP A 73 -9.12 -4.18 9.70
N GLU A 74 -10.04 -3.22 9.55
CA GLU A 74 -11.14 -3.27 8.58
C GLU A 74 -10.63 -3.29 7.14
N GLY A 75 -9.59 -2.51 6.83
CA GLY A 75 -8.96 -2.48 5.52
C GLY A 75 -8.28 -3.80 5.17
N ILE A 76 -7.59 -4.44 6.13
CA ILE A 76 -7.00 -5.77 5.94
C ILE A 76 -8.08 -6.82 5.70
N LYS A 77 -9.22 -6.75 6.42
CA LYS A 77 -10.36 -7.64 6.19
C LYS A 77 -11.04 -7.39 4.85
N ALA A 78 -11.08 -6.16 4.37
CA ALA A 78 -11.55 -5.83 3.03
C ALA A 78 -10.60 -6.41 1.96
N ALA A 79 -9.30 -6.24 2.13
CA ALA A 79 -8.30 -6.78 1.22
C ALA A 79 -8.36 -8.31 1.14
N GLU A 80 -8.53 -9.00 2.27
CA GLU A 80 -8.72 -10.46 2.29
C GLU A 80 -9.91 -10.89 1.41
N GLN A 81 -11.03 -10.15 1.45
CA GLN A 81 -12.20 -10.43 0.62
C GLN A 81 -11.94 -10.14 -0.86
N LEU A 82 -11.28 -9.04 -1.19
CA LEU A 82 -10.92 -8.67 -2.56
C LEU A 82 -9.98 -9.71 -3.18
N GLU A 83 -8.93 -10.13 -2.45
CA GLU A 83 -7.99 -11.15 -2.92
C GLU A 83 -8.68 -12.51 -3.21
N ARG A 84 -9.64 -12.91 -2.37
CA ARG A 84 -10.45 -14.12 -2.63
C ARG A 84 -11.31 -14.02 -3.90
N LYS A 85 -11.64 -12.80 -4.34
CA LYS A 85 -12.35 -12.52 -5.60
C LYS A 85 -11.40 -12.34 -6.80
N GLY A 86 -10.08 -12.53 -6.60
CA GLY A 86 -9.07 -12.33 -7.63
C GLY A 86 -8.71 -10.87 -7.90
N ILE A 87 -9.11 -9.95 -7.03
CA ILE A 87 -8.76 -8.54 -7.08
C ILE A 87 -7.52 -8.32 -6.21
N ARG A 88 -6.39 -8.00 -6.85
CA ARG A 88 -5.11 -7.80 -6.17
C ARG A 88 -5.07 -6.49 -5.39
N THR A 89 -4.41 -6.51 -4.22
CA THR A 89 -4.40 -5.38 -3.31
C THR A 89 -2.98 -4.90 -2.97
N ASN A 90 -2.87 -3.61 -2.62
CA ASN A 90 -1.67 -2.98 -2.08
C ASN A 90 -2.03 -2.31 -0.75
N LEU A 91 -1.57 -2.87 0.37
CA LEU A 91 -1.87 -2.36 1.71
C LEU A 91 -0.90 -1.24 2.10
N THR A 92 -1.44 -0.05 2.30
CA THR A 92 -0.67 1.17 2.64
C THR A 92 -0.91 1.64 4.07
N LEU A 93 -0.24 2.71 4.49
CA LEU A 93 -0.25 3.19 5.88
C LEU A 93 0.16 2.09 6.88
N LEU A 94 1.21 1.36 6.50
CA LEU A 94 1.76 0.28 7.27
C LEU A 94 2.99 0.77 8.04
N PHE A 95 2.90 0.75 9.37
CA PHE A 95 3.90 1.27 10.29
C PHE A 95 4.35 0.24 11.32
N ALA A 96 3.45 -0.68 11.71
CA ALA A 96 3.69 -1.64 12.76
C ALA A 96 3.85 -3.06 12.23
N PHE A 97 4.72 -3.84 12.89
CA PHE A 97 4.97 -5.23 12.51
C PHE A 97 3.71 -6.11 12.56
N CYS A 98 2.81 -5.86 13.52
CA CYS A 98 1.53 -6.60 13.61
C CYS A 98 0.62 -6.39 12.39
N GLN A 99 0.64 -5.19 11.77
CA GLN A 99 -0.08 -4.95 10.50
C GLN A 99 0.49 -5.84 9.39
N ALA A 100 1.82 -5.94 9.27
CA ALA A 100 2.45 -6.81 8.27
C ALA A 100 2.08 -8.29 8.48
N VAL A 101 2.10 -8.77 9.75
CA VAL A 101 1.67 -10.14 10.08
C VAL A 101 0.23 -10.38 9.61
N ALA A 102 -0.70 -9.49 9.94
CA ALA A 102 -2.10 -9.61 9.54
C ALA A 102 -2.29 -9.56 8.02
N CYS A 103 -1.54 -8.69 7.31
CA CYS A 103 -1.54 -8.63 5.84
C CYS A 103 -1.05 -9.95 5.22
N GLY A 104 0.03 -10.52 5.74
CA GLY A 104 0.53 -11.82 5.28
C GLY A 104 -0.47 -12.96 5.49
N GLN A 105 -1.15 -12.99 6.64
CA GLN A 105 -2.22 -13.95 6.93
C GLN A 105 -3.43 -13.77 6.00
N ALA A 106 -3.77 -12.53 5.64
CA ALA A 106 -4.81 -12.20 4.67
C ALA A 106 -4.41 -12.51 3.21
N LYS A 107 -3.15 -12.91 2.97
CA LYS A 107 -2.59 -13.23 1.64
C LYS A 107 -2.73 -12.08 0.64
N VAL A 108 -2.54 -10.84 1.10
CA VAL A 108 -2.57 -9.68 0.22
C VAL A 108 -1.41 -9.73 -0.77
N GLN A 109 -1.61 -9.21 -1.99
CA GLN A 109 -0.59 -9.24 -3.03
C GLN A 109 0.66 -8.43 -2.65
N LEU A 110 0.48 -7.22 -2.11
CA LEU A 110 1.56 -6.30 -1.85
C LEU A 110 1.29 -5.45 -0.61
N ILE A 111 2.35 -5.14 0.14
CA ILE A 111 2.33 -4.14 1.21
C ILE A 111 3.31 -3.01 0.93
N SER A 112 2.95 -1.79 1.34
CA SER A 112 3.76 -0.58 1.19
C SER A 112 4.12 0.01 2.57
N PRO A 113 5.08 -0.54 3.31
CA PRO A 113 5.53 0.02 4.58
C PRO A 113 6.24 1.36 4.37
N PHE A 114 6.00 2.31 5.27
CA PHE A 114 6.47 3.69 5.14
C PHE A 114 7.81 3.90 5.87
N VAL A 115 8.92 3.62 5.19
CA VAL A 115 10.29 3.73 5.69
C VAL A 115 10.57 5.11 6.30
N GLY A 116 10.38 6.16 5.53
CA GLY A 116 10.73 7.52 5.97
C GLY A 116 9.80 8.08 7.04
N ARG A 117 8.53 7.69 7.11
CA ARG A 117 7.64 8.13 8.19
C ARG A 117 7.97 7.45 9.51
N ILE A 118 8.43 6.21 9.49
CA ILE A 118 8.97 5.52 10.67
C ILE A 118 10.23 6.24 11.15
N TYR A 119 11.17 6.53 10.25
CA TYR A 119 12.35 7.33 10.54
C TYR A 119 11.99 8.69 11.17
N ASP A 120 11.07 9.45 10.56
CA ASP A 120 10.63 10.76 11.07
C ASP A 120 10.08 10.67 12.50
N TRP A 121 9.33 9.61 12.80
CA TRP A 121 8.76 9.39 14.12
C TRP A 121 9.86 9.17 15.17
N TYR A 122 10.84 8.29 14.88
CA TYR A 122 11.96 8.02 15.79
C TYR A 122 12.80 9.28 16.01
N LYS A 123 13.14 10.00 14.93
CA LYS A 123 13.90 11.25 14.99
C LYS A 123 13.20 12.30 15.85
N LYS A 124 11.90 12.48 15.64
CA LYS A 124 11.10 13.44 16.43
C LYS A 124 11.06 13.07 17.90
N ASN A 125 10.90 11.79 18.23
CA ASN A 125 10.82 11.35 19.63
C ASN A 125 12.17 11.39 20.35
N ALA A 126 13.29 11.16 19.67
CA ALA A 126 14.63 11.30 20.23
C ALA A 126 15.02 12.76 20.46
N GLY A 127 14.46 13.71 19.71
CA GLY A 127 14.73 15.13 19.84
C GLY A 127 16.22 15.45 19.79
N ALA A 128 16.75 16.13 20.80
CA ALA A 128 18.16 16.50 20.88
C ALA A 128 19.14 15.32 21.02
N ALA A 129 18.66 14.16 21.39
CA ALA A 129 19.47 12.94 21.49
C ALA A 129 19.65 12.22 20.14
N TRP A 130 19.01 12.68 19.08
CA TRP A 130 19.14 12.08 17.75
C TRP A 130 20.53 12.36 17.15
N VAL A 131 21.25 11.29 16.80
CA VAL A 131 22.51 11.35 16.05
C VAL A 131 22.28 10.75 14.69
N GLU A 132 22.39 11.57 13.64
CA GLU A 132 22.07 11.16 12.26
C GLU A 132 22.94 9.99 11.77
N ALA A 133 24.25 10.03 12.08
CA ALA A 133 25.20 9.00 11.66
C ALA A 133 24.88 7.62 12.26
N ASP A 134 24.37 7.58 13.49
CA ASP A 134 24.04 6.33 14.19
C ASP A 134 22.74 5.72 13.69
N ASN A 135 21.89 6.51 13.01
CA ASN A 135 20.58 6.14 12.51
C ASN A 135 20.50 6.19 10.96
N ALA A 136 21.61 5.93 10.28
CA ALA A 136 21.72 5.94 8.82
C ALA A 136 21.88 4.53 8.25
N LEU A 137 21.57 4.36 6.96
CA LEU A 137 21.71 3.11 6.20
C LEU A 137 21.00 1.93 6.91
N ALA A 138 21.70 0.83 7.14
CA ALA A 138 21.17 -0.36 7.82
C ALA A 138 20.74 -0.09 9.28
N ASN A 139 21.18 1.01 9.88
CA ASN A 139 20.79 1.42 11.23
C ASN A 139 19.52 2.28 11.27
N ASP A 140 19.05 2.78 10.14
CA ASP A 140 17.81 3.54 10.03
C ASP A 140 16.62 2.72 10.57
N PRO A 141 15.81 3.27 11.48
CA PRO A 141 14.70 2.54 12.09
C PRO A 141 13.62 2.13 11.08
N GLY A 142 13.41 2.90 10.02
CA GLY A 142 12.49 2.55 8.93
C GLY A 142 13.02 1.38 8.11
N VAL A 143 14.33 1.38 7.79
CA VAL A 143 15.01 0.27 7.12
C VAL A 143 14.94 -1.00 7.95
N LYS A 144 15.28 -0.92 9.25
CA LYS A 144 15.18 -2.06 10.18
C LYS A 144 13.77 -2.64 10.23
N SER A 145 12.75 -1.79 10.27
CA SER A 145 11.35 -2.21 10.28
C SER A 145 10.99 -2.99 9.01
N VAL A 146 11.36 -2.48 7.84
CA VAL A 146 11.05 -3.15 6.56
C VAL A 146 11.85 -4.44 6.40
N ALA A 147 13.14 -4.44 6.76
CA ALA A 147 13.97 -5.64 6.75
C ALA A 147 13.40 -6.74 7.69
N GLN A 148 12.90 -6.36 8.87
CA GLN A 148 12.23 -7.30 9.79
C GLN A 148 10.99 -7.92 9.15
N ILE A 149 10.15 -7.13 8.48
CA ILE A 149 8.94 -7.60 7.78
C ILE A 149 9.34 -8.57 6.67
N TYR A 150 10.31 -8.19 5.82
CA TYR A 150 10.79 -9.02 4.73
C TYR A 150 11.32 -10.37 5.23
N ASN A 151 12.18 -10.36 6.24
CA ASN A 151 12.75 -11.58 6.83
C ASN A 151 11.67 -12.48 7.45
N TYR A 152 10.65 -11.88 8.07
CA TYR A 152 9.49 -12.63 8.58
C TYR A 152 8.74 -13.32 7.44
N TYR A 153 8.44 -12.60 6.37
CA TYR A 153 7.75 -13.17 5.21
C TYR A 153 8.56 -14.31 4.57
N LYS A 154 9.87 -14.13 4.42
CA LYS A 154 10.73 -15.19 3.90
C LYS A 154 10.80 -16.41 4.81
N LYS A 155 10.89 -16.18 6.12
CA LYS A 155 10.96 -17.28 7.11
C LYS A 155 9.71 -18.16 7.12
N PHE A 156 8.54 -17.58 6.87
CA PHE A 156 7.24 -18.27 6.92
C PHE A 156 6.62 -18.52 5.54
N ASP A 157 7.42 -18.40 4.47
CA ASP A 157 6.98 -18.60 3.08
C ASP A 157 5.74 -17.79 2.69
N ILE A 158 5.64 -16.57 3.21
CA ILE A 158 4.56 -15.64 2.87
C ILE A 158 4.91 -14.97 1.55
N GLN A 159 4.02 -15.09 0.56
CA GLN A 159 4.26 -14.65 -0.83
C GLN A 159 3.95 -13.16 -1.07
N THR A 160 3.47 -12.45 -0.06
CA THR A 160 3.19 -11.01 -0.14
C THR A 160 4.45 -10.22 -0.50
N GLU A 161 4.37 -9.40 -1.54
CA GLU A 161 5.46 -8.52 -1.97
C GLU A 161 5.63 -7.37 -0.95
N VAL A 162 6.89 -7.00 -0.68
CA VAL A 162 7.21 -5.87 0.21
C VAL A 162 7.80 -4.74 -0.61
N MET A 163 7.09 -3.63 -0.72
CA MET A 163 7.52 -2.43 -1.43
C MET A 163 7.77 -1.30 -0.42
N GLY A 164 9.03 -1.05 -0.06
CA GLY A 164 9.39 0.11 0.76
C GLY A 164 8.90 1.40 0.11
N ALA A 165 8.37 2.32 0.91
CA ALA A 165 7.77 3.54 0.43
C ALA A 165 8.14 4.76 1.29
N SER A 166 7.92 5.96 0.73
CA SER A 166 8.06 7.23 1.47
C SER A 166 9.48 7.49 2.00
N PHE A 167 10.49 7.22 1.18
CA PHE A 167 11.90 7.43 1.54
C PHE A 167 12.26 8.90 1.80
N ARG A 168 13.27 9.15 2.65
CA ARG A 168 13.79 10.48 2.97
C ARG A 168 15.17 10.74 2.32
N ASN A 169 15.90 9.67 2.07
CA ASN A 169 17.24 9.77 1.46
C ASN A 169 17.58 8.49 0.69
N VAL A 170 18.60 8.57 -0.15
CA VAL A 170 19.09 7.44 -0.98
C VAL A 170 19.61 6.30 -0.11
N GLY A 171 20.19 6.60 1.06
CA GLY A 171 20.70 5.59 1.99
C GLY A 171 19.63 4.59 2.46
N GLN A 172 18.38 5.04 2.59
CA GLN A 172 17.25 4.15 2.92
C GLN A 172 16.93 3.17 1.78
N ILE A 173 17.13 3.60 0.52
CA ILE A 173 16.88 2.74 -0.65
C ILE A 173 18.00 1.73 -0.82
N THR A 174 19.26 2.17 -0.69
CA THR A 174 20.43 1.31 -0.93
C THR A 174 20.66 0.30 0.20
N ALA A 175 20.03 0.47 1.36
CA ALA A 175 20.13 -0.41 2.52
C ALA A 175 19.02 -1.49 2.58
N LEU A 176 18.04 -1.42 1.68
CA LEU A 176 16.95 -2.40 1.50
C LEU A 176 17.19 -3.29 0.27
#